data_2a73717179a56161c61f995bc2458944
#
_entry.id   2a73717179a56161c61f995bc2458944
#
_cell.length_a   1.000
_cell.length_b   1.000
_cell.length_c   1.000
_cell.angle_alpha   90.00
_cell.angle_beta   90.00
_cell.angle_gamma   90.00
#
_symmetry.space_group_name_H-M   'P 1'
#
loop_
_entity.id
_entity.type
_entity.pdbx_description
1 polymer ?
#
loop_
_entity_poly.entity_id
_entity_poly.type
_entity_poly.pdbx_seq_one_letter_code
_entity_poly.pdbx_strand_id
1 'polypeptide(L)'
;MNKNKLERVQQKKRILVAPLNWGLGHSTRCIPIINALIAHGFEPIIASDGLALELLKKEFPDLKAIELPSYNITYSKKANSFKLKLIKDSPHLLKTIKKEKRAIESIIEDENIFGIISDNRFGVRHKSVPSVFITHQLRVLSGSTTWLSSKLHQKIISKFYECWVPDHIGTNNLSGDLGHIEGSTSFIKYLGPLTRFKKLNLEPKYDVFALLSGPEPQRTFLEIKLLKELENYNGKVLFVKGQIENEQKIEVKNHITIYNFMTSKELEIALNESKMILSRSGYTTIMDLAKLEKKAFFIPTPGQFEQEYLAKKLHKENVIPCCKQDDFKIEMLETLKDFSGFKNEEYQVNYGKLFS
;
A
#
# COMPACT_ATOMS: atom_id res chain seq x y z
N MET A 1 -48.95 -20.39 26.78
CA MET A 1 -47.54 -20.05 27.13
C MET A 1 -46.81 -19.65 25.86
N ASN A 2 -46.81 -18.33 25.61
CA ASN A 2 -46.15 -17.77 24.42
C ASN A 2 -44.66 -17.63 24.69
N LYS A 3 -43.85 -18.38 23.97
CA LYS A 3 -42.37 -18.20 23.88
C LYS A 3 -42.02 -17.41 22.62
N ASN A 4 -42.31 -16.13 22.60
CA ASN A 4 -41.70 -15.20 21.69
C ASN A 4 -40.33 -14.80 22.28
N LYS A 5 -39.31 -15.63 22.11
CA LYS A 5 -37.92 -15.25 22.15
C LYS A 5 -37.60 -14.54 20.84
N LEU A 6 -37.85 -13.24 20.77
CA LEU A 6 -37.25 -12.37 19.80
C LEU A 6 -35.72 -12.44 20.02
N GLU A 7 -35.04 -13.20 19.21
CA GLU A 7 -33.59 -13.07 19.06
C GLU A 7 -33.32 -11.62 18.69
N ARG A 8 -32.86 -10.82 19.63
CA ARG A 8 -32.27 -9.52 19.32
C ARG A 8 -31.08 -9.81 18.43
N VAL A 9 -31.21 -9.61 17.13
CA VAL A 9 -30.09 -9.55 16.20
C VAL A 9 -29.20 -8.45 16.74
N GLN A 10 -28.11 -8.83 17.37
CA GLN A 10 -27.13 -7.88 17.92
C GLN A 10 -26.57 -7.12 16.73
N GLN A 11 -26.92 -5.86 16.58
CA GLN A 11 -26.48 -5.01 15.48
C GLN A 11 -24.95 -5.00 15.48
N LYS A 12 -24.36 -5.43 14.37
CA LYS A 12 -22.89 -5.46 14.24
C LYS A 12 -22.33 -4.06 14.38
N LYS A 13 -21.21 -3.93 15.09
CA LYS A 13 -20.49 -2.66 15.23
C LYS A 13 -19.89 -2.27 13.87
N ARG A 14 -20.22 -1.08 13.41
CA ARG A 14 -19.74 -0.56 12.10
C ARG A 14 -18.41 0.14 12.25
N ILE A 15 -17.47 -0.23 11.41
CA ILE A 15 -16.12 0.34 11.37
C ILE A 15 -15.88 0.99 10.01
N LEU A 16 -15.62 2.30 10.01
CA LEU A 16 -15.27 3.02 8.79
C LEU A 16 -13.80 2.78 8.44
N VAL A 17 -13.52 2.24 7.25
CA VAL A 17 -12.15 2.00 6.74
C VAL A 17 -11.89 2.93 5.56
N ALA A 18 -10.96 3.86 5.73
CA ALA A 18 -10.76 4.97 4.82
C ALA A 18 -9.31 5.08 4.30
N PRO A 19 -8.92 4.36 3.24
CA PRO A 19 -7.62 4.54 2.59
C PRO A 19 -7.55 5.80 1.75
N LEU A 20 -6.34 6.39 1.68
CA LEU A 20 -6.03 7.50 0.79
C LEU A 20 -5.94 7.00 -0.66
N ASN A 21 -6.52 7.76 -1.59
CA ASN A 21 -6.35 7.53 -3.01
C ASN A 21 -5.05 8.19 -3.53
N TRP A 22 -3.91 7.59 -3.15
CA TRP A 22 -2.59 7.97 -3.66
C TRP A 22 -1.82 6.72 -4.09
N GLY A 23 -2.15 6.23 -5.28
CA GLY A 23 -1.80 4.90 -5.75
C GLY A 23 -2.65 3.82 -5.05
N LEU A 24 -2.52 2.58 -5.50
CA LEU A 24 -3.34 1.47 -5.00
C LEU A 24 -2.83 0.87 -3.68
N GLY A 25 -1.61 1.20 -3.25
CA GLY A 25 -0.97 0.61 -2.07
C GLY A 25 -1.76 0.81 -0.77
N HIS A 26 -2.39 1.97 -0.59
CA HIS A 26 -3.22 2.23 0.59
C HIS A 26 -4.47 1.35 0.62
N SER A 27 -5.16 1.23 -0.51
CA SER A 27 -6.35 0.38 -0.63
C SER A 27 -6.00 -1.09 -0.44
N THR A 28 -4.94 -1.56 -1.09
CA THR A 28 -4.57 -2.98 -1.04
C THR A 28 -4.14 -3.44 0.35
N ARG A 29 -3.46 -2.61 1.13
CA ARG A 29 -3.11 -2.95 2.52
C ARG A 29 -4.28 -2.85 3.49
N CYS A 30 -5.38 -2.18 3.12
CA CYS A 30 -6.62 -2.21 3.90
C CYS A 30 -7.43 -3.51 3.70
N ILE A 31 -7.22 -4.25 2.61
CA ILE A 31 -7.93 -5.51 2.33
C ILE A 31 -7.80 -6.53 3.48
N PRO A 32 -6.60 -6.87 3.99
CA PRO A 32 -6.46 -7.79 5.11
C PRO A 32 -7.12 -7.28 6.39
N ILE A 33 -7.16 -5.97 6.62
CA ILE A 33 -7.85 -5.37 7.77
C ILE A 33 -9.36 -5.52 7.64
N ILE A 34 -9.92 -5.24 6.45
CA ILE A 34 -11.36 -5.40 6.18
C ILE A 34 -11.77 -6.86 6.37
N ASN A 35 -11.01 -7.81 5.82
CA ASN A 35 -11.26 -9.24 6.00
C ASN A 35 -11.23 -9.64 7.47
N ALA A 36 -10.26 -9.13 8.23
CA ALA A 36 -10.15 -9.39 9.65
C ALA A 36 -11.32 -8.81 10.45
N LEU A 37 -11.78 -7.61 10.13
CA LEU A 37 -12.98 -7.02 10.75
C LEU A 37 -14.21 -7.89 10.51
N ILE A 38 -14.44 -8.35 9.28
CA ILE A 38 -15.54 -9.26 8.94
C ILE A 38 -15.44 -10.56 9.74
N ALA A 39 -14.26 -11.16 9.79
CA ALA A 39 -14.02 -12.41 10.52
C ALA A 39 -14.25 -12.28 12.05
N HIS A 40 -14.08 -11.07 12.61
CA HIS A 40 -14.33 -10.77 14.02
C HIS A 40 -15.74 -10.21 14.29
N GLY A 41 -16.65 -10.31 13.32
CA GLY A 41 -18.07 -9.96 13.51
C GLY A 41 -18.40 -8.47 13.39
N PHE A 42 -17.48 -7.63 12.92
CA PHE A 42 -17.75 -6.24 12.59
C PHE A 42 -18.39 -6.09 11.21
N GLU A 43 -18.98 -4.94 10.96
CA GLU A 43 -19.51 -4.51 9.66
C GLU A 43 -18.64 -3.36 9.11
N PRO A 44 -17.66 -3.63 8.22
CA PRO A 44 -16.87 -2.57 7.63
C PRO A 44 -17.69 -1.73 6.67
N ILE A 45 -17.48 -0.40 6.71
CA ILE A 45 -17.95 0.55 5.69
C ILE A 45 -16.70 1.12 5.01
N ILE A 46 -16.65 1.00 3.69
CA ILE A 46 -15.53 1.50 2.89
C ILE A 46 -15.75 2.97 2.60
N ALA A 47 -14.73 3.81 2.82
CA ALA A 47 -14.81 5.23 2.52
C ALA A 47 -13.52 5.72 1.83
N SER A 48 -13.59 6.09 0.56
CA SER A 48 -12.43 6.57 -0.21
C SER A 48 -12.90 7.41 -1.39
N ASP A 49 -12.00 7.65 -2.34
CA ASP A 49 -12.29 8.32 -3.61
C ASP A 49 -11.56 7.63 -4.78
N GLY A 50 -11.98 7.91 -6.02
CA GLY A 50 -11.33 7.49 -7.25
C GLY A 50 -10.97 6.01 -7.32
N LEU A 51 -9.80 5.68 -7.89
CA LEU A 51 -9.37 4.29 -8.12
C LEU A 51 -9.26 3.45 -6.84
N ALA A 52 -8.97 4.08 -5.71
CA ALA A 52 -8.91 3.40 -4.42
C ALA A 52 -10.29 2.87 -4.00
N LEU A 53 -11.33 3.68 -4.19
CA LEU A 53 -12.72 3.29 -3.91
C LEU A 53 -13.20 2.22 -4.88
N GLU A 54 -12.90 2.38 -6.18
CA GLU A 54 -13.28 1.40 -7.22
C GLU A 54 -12.65 0.03 -6.98
N LEU A 55 -11.37 -0.02 -6.60
CA LEU A 55 -10.71 -1.27 -6.25
C LEU A 55 -11.41 -1.97 -5.09
N LEU A 56 -11.68 -1.23 -4.01
CA LEU A 56 -12.30 -1.83 -2.83
C LEU A 56 -13.76 -2.27 -3.07
N LYS A 57 -14.50 -1.56 -3.92
CA LYS A 57 -15.83 -2.02 -4.37
C LYS A 57 -15.78 -3.32 -5.15
N LYS A 58 -14.74 -3.52 -5.97
CA LYS A 58 -14.54 -4.79 -6.71
C LYS A 58 -14.14 -5.93 -5.79
N GLU A 59 -13.30 -5.67 -4.77
CA GLU A 59 -12.87 -6.68 -3.79
C GLU A 59 -13.99 -7.04 -2.79
N PHE A 60 -14.86 -6.09 -2.47
CA PHE A 60 -15.94 -6.23 -1.48
C PHE A 60 -17.27 -5.69 -2.02
N PRO A 61 -17.89 -6.35 -3.00
CA PRO A 61 -19.10 -5.85 -3.66
C PRO A 61 -20.31 -5.73 -2.71
N ASP A 62 -20.34 -6.50 -1.62
CA ASP A 62 -21.44 -6.53 -0.66
C ASP A 62 -21.30 -5.48 0.45
N LEU A 63 -20.15 -4.81 0.56
CA LEU A 63 -19.95 -3.80 1.58
C LEU A 63 -20.44 -2.43 1.14
N LYS A 64 -21.01 -1.68 2.07
CA LYS A 64 -21.34 -0.27 1.84
C LYS A 64 -20.08 0.53 1.54
N ALA A 65 -20.16 1.34 0.48
CA ALA A 65 -19.05 2.20 0.04
C ALA A 65 -19.53 3.65 -0.05
N ILE A 66 -18.74 4.56 0.52
CA ILE A 66 -19.04 6.00 0.60
C ILE A 66 -17.89 6.77 -0.07
N GLU A 67 -18.24 7.71 -0.93
CA GLU A 67 -17.25 8.57 -1.57
C GLU A 67 -16.86 9.73 -0.64
N LEU A 68 -15.55 9.93 -0.46
CA LEU A 68 -14.96 11.01 0.33
C LEU A 68 -14.37 12.11 -0.57
N PRO A 69 -14.20 13.33 -0.02
CA PRO A 69 -13.52 14.41 -0.74
C PRO A 69 -12.12 13.99 -1.21
N SER A 70 -11.81 14.24 -2.49
CA SER A 70 -10.53 13.91 -3.09
C SER A 70 -9.44 14.92 -2.76
N TYR A 71 -8.25 14.42 -2.47
CA TYR A 71 -7.04 15.24 -2.32
C TYR A 71 -6.48 15.71 -3.66
N ASN A 72 -6.87 15.09 -4.79
CA ASN A 72 -6.41 15.41 -6.14
C ASN A 72 -4.88 15.53 -6.25
N ILE A 73 -4.17 14.61 -5.61
CA ILE A 73 -2.71 14.60 -5.61
C ILE A 73 -2.22 14.21 -7.01
N THR A 74 -1.50 15.12 -7.67
CA THR A 74 -0.92 14.89 -8.97
C THR A 74 0.60 14.94 -8.89
N TYR A 75 1.27 14.02 -9.59
CA TYR A 75 2.73 14.00 -9.65
C TYR A 75 3.27 15.07 -10.61
N SER A 76 4.42 15.61 -10.25
CA SER A 76 5.18 16.51 -11.14
C SER A 76 5.95 15.68 -12.18
N LYS A 77 6.01 16.14 -13.43
CA LYS A 77 6.84 15.55 -14.49
C LYS A 77 8.34 15.62 -14.19
N LYS A 78 8.79 16.56 -13.32
CA LYS A 78 10.18 16.75 -12.94
C LYS A 78 10.36 16.57 -11.43
N ALA A 79 11.32 15.77 -11.02
CA ALA A 79 11.64 15.46 -9.61
C ALA A 79 11.84 16.73 -8.75
N ASN A 80 12.52 17.76 -9.27
CA ASN A 80 12.81 19.00 -8.55
C ASN A 80 11.60 19.90 -8.31
N SER A 81 10.48 19.70 -9.02
CA SER A 81 9.27 20.52 -8.89
C SER A 81 8.30 20.02 -7.83
N PHE A 82 8.53 18.84 -7.26
CA PHE A 82 7.61 18.22 -6.30
C PHE A 82 7.47 19.04 -5.00
N LYS A 83 8.59 19.58 -4.47
CA LYS A 83 8.58 20.40 -3.26
C LYS A 83 7.80 21.70 -3.41
N LEU A 84 8.04 22.43 -4.50
CA LEU A 84 7.31 23.67 -4.82
C LEU A 84 5.82 23.40 -5.00
N LYS A 85 5.47 22.27 -5.59
CA LYS A 85 4.09 21.86 -5.78
C LYS A 85 3.40 21.55 -4.45
N LEU A 86 4.05 20.83 -3.54
CA LEU A 86 3.50 20.50 -2.22
C LEU A 86 3.19 21.77 -1.40
N ILE A 87 4.05 22.79 -1.47
CA ILE A 87 3.84 24.08 -0.81
C ILE A 87 2.67 24.82 -1.49
N LYS A 88 2.60 24.82 -2.81
CA LYS A 88 1.52 25.46 -3.59
C LYS A 88 0.17 24.79 -3.33
N ASP A 89 0.15 23.47 -3.16
CA ASP A 89 -1.07 22.69 -2.94
C ASP A 89 -1.49 22.65 -1.46
N SER A 90 -0.69 23.19 -0.53
CA SER A 90 -0.99 23.19 0.90
C SER A 90 -2.34 23.84 1.31
N PRO A 91 -2.81 24.96 0.69
CA PRO A 91 -4.15 25.48 0.97
C PRO A 91 -5.27 24.53 0.53
N HIS A 92 -5.09 23.84 -0.61
CA HIS A 92 -6.03 22.84 -1.09
C HIS A 92 -6.10 21.64 -0.14
N LEU A 93 -4.94 21.16 0.32
CA LEU A 93 -4.83 20.07 1.31
C LEU A 93 -5.60 20.42 2.60
N LEU A 94 -5.39 21.61 3.15
CA LEU A 94 -6.09 22.05 4.36
C LEU A 94 -7.61 22.17 4.15
N LYS A 95 -8.04 22.65 2.97
CA LYS A 95 -9.45 22.70 2.60
C LYS A 95 -10.07 21.31 2.49
N THR A 96 -9.36 20.37 1.89
CA THR A 96 -9.80 18.98 1.77
C THR A 96 -9.91 18.31 3.15
N ILE A 97 -8.93 18.49 4.04
CA ILE A 97 -8.99 18.00 5.42
C ILE A 97 -10.24 18.55 6.15
N LYS A 98 -10.59 19.83 5.95
CA LYS A 98 -11.81 20.41 6.54
C LYS A 98 -13.09 19.80 5.95
N LYS A 99 -13.10 19.52 4.64
CA LYS A 99 -14.24 18.84 3.98
C LYS A 99 -14.40 17.41 4.48
N GLU A 100 -13.30 16.67 4.63
CA GLU A 100 -13.31 15.32 5.20
C GLU A 100 -13.93 15.30 6.59
N LYS A 101 -13.51 16.22 7.47
CA LYS A 101 -14.07 16.28 8.84
C LYS A 101 -15.59 16.46 8.84
N ARG A 102 -16.12 17.34 7.98
CA ARG A 102 -17.58 17.55 7.86
C ARG A 102 -18.28 16.30 7.32
N ALA A 103 -17.67 15.64 6.31
CA ALA A 103 -18.21 14.39 5.77
C ALA A 103 -18.23 13.29 6.84
N ILE A 104 -17.19 13.20 7.66
CA ILE A 104 -17.12 12.21 8.75
C ILE A 104 -18.15 12.49 9.84
N GLU A 105 -18.40 13.75 10.20
CA GLU A 105 -19.46 14.13 11.14
C GLU A 105 -20.83 13.59 10.67
N SER A 106 -21.20 13.83 9.40
CA SER A 106 -22.45 13.31 8.82
C SER A 106 -22.47 11.76 8.75
N ILE A 107 -21.38 11.14 8.29
CA ILE A 107 -21.29 9.67 8.18
C ILE A 107 -21.47 8.99 9.56
N ILE A 108 -20.92 9.55 10.62
CA ILE A 108 -21.06 9.01 11.98
C ILE A 108 -22.50 9.01 12.42
N GLU A 109 -23.24 10.11 12.19
CA GLU A 109 -24.64 10.26 12.53
C GLU A 109 -25.53 9.31 11.69
N ASP A 110 -25.31 9.27 10.37
CA ASP A 110 -26.14 8.50 9.44
C ASP A 110 -25.91 6.98 9.56
N GLU A 111 -24.67 6.56 9.86
CA GLU A 111 -24.26 5.16 9.80
C GLU A 111 -24.00 4.52 11.17
N ASN A 112 -24.13 5.25 12.26
CA ASN A 112 -23.85 4.76 13.61
C ASN A 112 -22.45 4.10 13.73
N ILE A 113 -21.40 4.86 13.35
CA ILE A 113 -20.02 4.39 13.31
C ILE A 113 -19.46 4.19 14.72
N PHE A 114 -18.96 2.98 14.98
CA PHE A 114 -18.34 2.61 16.26
C PHE A 114 -16.85 2.92 16.32
N GLY A 115 -16.14 2.83 15.18
CA GLY A 115 -14.69 3.08 15.08
C GLY A 115 -14.29 3.51 13.67
N ILE A 116 -13.14 4.18 13.56
CA ILE A 116 -12.59 4.69 12.30
C ILE A 116 -11.17 4.18 12.13
N ILE A 117 -10.86 3.62 10.96
CA ILE A 117 -9.51 3.26 10.53
C ILE A 117 -9.17 4.11 9.31
N SER A 118 -8.29 5.08 9.50
CA SER A 118 -7.85 6.02 8.48
C SER A 118 -6.46 5.66 7.98
N ASP A 119 -6.32 5.31 6.72
CA ASP A 119 -5.01 5.10 6.12
C ASP A 119 -4.57 6.36 5.35
N ASN A 120 -3.73 7.15 6.01
CA ASN A 120 -3.17 8.43 5.52
C ASN A 120 -4.19 9.53 5.15
N ARG A 121 -5.45 9.46 5.60
CA ARG A 121 -6.43 10.53 5.42
C ARG A 121 -6.55 11.38 6.71
N PHE A 122 -5.98 12.56 6.67
CA PHE A 122 -5.77 13.39 7.87
C PHE A 122 -7.04 13.96 8.49
N GLY A 123 -8.10 14.12 7.70
CA GLY A 123 -9.40 14.62 8.16
C GLY A 123 -10.33 13.53 8.64
N VAL A 124 -10.05 12.26 8.35
CA VAL A 124 -10.91 11.12 8.66
C VAL A 124 -10.69 10.65 10.10
N ARG A 125 -11.25 11.40 11.04
CA ARG A 125 -11.23 11.13 12.47
C ARG A 125 -12.32 11.92 13.19
N HIS A 126 -12.73 11.45 14.36
CA HIS A 126 -13.70 12.14 15.20
C HIS A 126 -13.28 12.12 16.69
N LYS A 127 -13.76 13.08 17.48
CA LYS A 127 -13.38 13.21 18.90
C LYS A 127 -14.05 12.15 19.79
N SER A 128 -15.29 11.79 19.49
CA SER A 128 -16.10 10.84 20.28
C SER A 128 -16.14 9.42 19.70
N VAL A 129 -15.46 9.17 18.57
CA VAL A 129 -15.34 7.85 17.97
C VAL A 129 -13.86 7.46 17.91
N PRO A 130 -13.45 6.33 18.48
CA PRO A 130 -12.07 5.86 18.39
C PRO A 130 -11.59 5.87 16.94
N SER A 131 -10.50 6.59 16.67
CA SER A 131 -10.00 6.80 15.32
C SER A 131 -8.53 6.40 15.28
N VAL A 132 -8.20 5.42 14.46
CA VAL A 132 -6.86 4.90 14.26
C VAL A 132 -6.26 5.47 12.98
N PHE A 133 -4.97 5.79 12.99
CA PHE A 133 -4.24 6.22 11.82
C PHE A 133 -3.24 5.16 11.38
N ILE A 134 -3.30 4.74 10.12
CA ILE A 134 -2.32 3.81 9.55
C ILE A 134 -1.28 4.59 8.75
N THR A 135 -0.01 4.38 9.04
CA THR A 135 1.10 4.90 8.24
C THR A 135 2.37 4.11 8.47
N HIS A 136 3.18 3.93 7.44
CA HIS A 136 4.57 3.45 7.54
C HIS A 136 5.57 4.61 7.54
N GLN A 137 5.09 5.85 7.52
CA GLN A 137 5.93 7.05 7.50
C GLN A 137 5.68 7.90 8.75
N LEU A 138 6.28 7.55 9.87
CA LEU A 138 6.37 8.43 11.04
C LEU A 138 7.35 9.57 10.80
N ARG A 139 8.32 9.34 9.89
CA ARG A 139 9.30 10.29 9.40
C ARG A 139 9.06 10.53 7.90
N VAL A 140 8.71 11.75 7.53
CA VAL A 140 8.39 12.11 6.13
C VAL A 140 9.63 12.67 5.46
N LEU A 141 10.25 11.88 4.57
CA LEU A 141 11.44 12.32 3.82
C LEU A 141 11.07 13.38 2.78
N SER A 142 11.61 14.56 2.94
CA SER A 142 11.46 15.71 2.03
C SER A 142 12.75 16.47 1.79
N GLY A 143 13.90 15.79 1.91
CA GLY A 143 15.23 16.39 1.79
C GLY A 143 15.53 17.32 2.96
N SER A 144 15.96 18.56 2.71
CA SER A 144 16.34 19.54 3.75
C SER A 144 15.19 19.93 4.71
N THR A 145 13.94 19.65 4.36
CA THR A 145 12.75 19.98 5.17
C THR A 145 12.20 18.77 5.93
N THR A 146 12.89 17.63 5.91
CA THR A 146 12.46 16.35 6.55
C THR A 146 12.07 16.52 8.02
N TRP A 147 12.83 17.30 8.80
CA TRP A 147 12.52 17.54 10.21
C TRP A 147 11.18 18.26 10.40
N LEU A 148 10.93 19.32 9.62
CA LEU A 148 9.70 20.11 9.72
C LEU A 148 8.48 19.31 9.26
N SER A 149 8.58 18.63 8.10
CA SER A 149 7.50 17.80 7.58
C SER A 149 7.16 16.65 8.52
N SER A 150 8.16 16.01 9.12
CA SER A 150 7.97 14.93 10.09
C SER A 150 7.30 15.43 11.37
N LYS A 151 7.73 16.56 11.95
CA LYS A 151 7.05 17.15 13.13
C LYS A 151 5.60 17.50 12.85
N LEU A 152 5.32 18.11 11.69
CA LEU A 152 3.95 18.46 11.31
C LEU A 152 3.08 17.19 11.15
N HIS A 153 3.63 16.17 10.51
CA HIS A 153 2.96 14.88 10.34
C HIS A 153 2.67 14.22 11.69
N GLN A 154 3.65 14.13 12.58
CA GLN A 154 3.49 13.58 13.92
C GLN A 154 2.45 14.35 14.76
N LYS A 155 2.41 15.70 14.63
CA LYS A 155 1.36 16.52 15.27
C LYS A 155 -0.05 16.22 14.73
N ILE A 156 -0.18 15.79 13.49
CA ILE A 156 -1.46 15.35 12.92
C ILE A 156 -1.81 13.96 13.46
N ILE A 157 -0.87 13.03 13.43
CA ILE A 157 -1.05 11.65 13.91
C ILE A 157 -1.43 11.63 15.40
N SER A 158 -0.81 12.47 16.23
CA SER A 158 -1.10 12.55 17.68
C SER A 158 -2.53 12.97 18.03
N LYS A 159 -3.35 13.34 17.04
CA LYS A 159 -4.78 13.62 17.21
C LYS A 159 -5.68 12.38 17.06
N PHE A 160 -5.11 11.26 16.66
CA PHE A 160 -5.79 9.97 16.60
C PHE A 160 -5.64 9.24 17.93
N TYR A 161 -6.51 8.25 18.16
CA TYR A 161 -6.46 7.42 19.37
C TYR A 161 -5.21 6.51 19.36
N GLU A 162 -4.90 5.93 18.20
CA GLU A 162 -3.72 5.10 17.97
C GLU A 162 -3.14 5.36 16.58
N CYS A 163 -1.86 5.06 16.45
CA CYS A 163 -1.16 5.00 15.16
C CYS A 163 -0.69 3.56 14.92
N TRP A 164 -1.17 2.95 13.84
CA TRP A 164 -0.77 1.61 13.44
C TRP A 164 0.29 1.68 12.34
N VAL A 165 1.42 1.06 12.61
CA VAL A 165 2.54 0.99 11.66
C VAL A 165 2.58 -0.42 11.08
N PRO A 166 2.37 -0.58 9.77
CA PRO A 166 2.42 -1.90 9.12
C PRO A 166 3.86 -2.33 8.88
N ASP A 167 4.60 -2.59 9.94
CA ASP A 167 5.99 -3.00 9.94
C ASP A 167 6.32 -3.81 11.19
N HIS A 168 7.47 -4.49 11.19
CA HIS A 168 8.02 -5.15 12.38
C HIS A 168 8.61 -4.12 13.34
N ILE A 169 8.57 -4.44 14.63
CA ILE A 169 9.32 -3.69 15.64
C ILE A 169 10.78 -4.19 15.64
N GLY A 170 11.74 -3.28 15.78
CA GLY A 170 13.16 -3.63 15.90
C GLY A 170 13.98 -3.48 14.62
N THR A 171 15.13 -4.17 14.56
CA THR A 171 16.15 -3.97 13.52
C THR A 171 15.81 -4.58 12.17
N ASN A 172 15.03 -5.67 12.16
CA ASN A 172 14.65 -6.37 10.91
C ASN A 172 13.38 -5.79 10.27
N ASN A 173 13.17 -4.50 10.44
CA ASN A 173 12.02 -3.81 9.86
C ASN A 173 12.20 -3.51 8.37
N LEU A 174 11.08 -3.37 7.67
CA LEU A 174 11.07 -3.11 6.22
C LEU A 174 11.16 -1.63 5.89
N SER A 175 10.62 -0.74 6.73
CA SER A 175 10.52 0.70 6.46
C SER A 175 11.75 1.52 6.90
N GLY A 176 12.65 0.94 7.71
CA GLY A 176 13.79 1.66 8.26
C GLY A 176 13.38 2.90 9.04
N ASP A 177 14.12 3.98 8.89
CA ASP A 177 13.86 5.26 9.57
C ASP A 177 12.50 5.90 9.21
N LEU A 178 11.84 5.43 8.15
CA LEU A 178 10.53 5.97 7.79
C LEU A 178 9.46 5.64 8.83
N GLY A 179 9.38 4.38 9.23
CA GLY A 179 8.37 3.88 10.17
C GLY A 179 8.83 3.83 11.62
N HIS A 180 10.08 4.19 11.90
CA HIS A 180 10.65 4.09 13.24
C HIS A 180 11.16 5.44 13.74
N ILE A 181 10.79 5.80 14.95
CA ILE A 181 11.23 7.01 15.66
C ILE A 181 11.82 6.62 17.01
N GLU A 182 12.78 7.38 17.48
CA GLU A 182 13.34 7.22 18.81
C GLU A 182 12.30 7.57 19.89
N GLY A 183 12.26 6.79 20.94
CA GLY A 183 11.35 6.94 22.08
C GLY A 183 10.08 6.05 21.92
N SER A 184 9.69 5.43 23.03
CA SER A 184 8.47 4.64 23.10
C SER A 184 7.27 5.58 23.23
N THR A 185 6.39 5.56 22.25
CA THR A 185 5.09 6.22 22.35
C THR A 185 4.03 5.12 22.46
N SER A 186 3.34 5.05 23.58
CA SER A 186 2.33 4.02 23.88
C SER A 186 1.18 3.97 22.86
N PHE A 187 0.99 5.05 22.09
CA PHE A 187 -0.05 5.13 21.08
C PHE A 187 0.36 4.56 19.71
N ILE A 188 1.65 4.22 19.48
CA ILE A 188 2.13 3.58 18.26
C ILE A 188 2.10 2.07 18.45
N LYS A 189 1.40 1.38 17.55
CA LYS A 189 1.35 -0.09 17.49
C LYS A 189 1.93 -0.59 16.18
N TYR A 190 2.94 -1.45 16.25
CA TYR A 190 3.50 -2.13 15.10
C TYR A 190 2.70 -3.40 14.83
N LEU A 191 2.14 -3.51 13.62
CA LEU A 191 1.28 -4.62 13.22
C LEU A 191 2.01 -5.75 12.50
N GLY A 192 3.25 -5.51 12.05
CA GLY A 192 3.89 -6.30 11.04
C GLY A 192 3.40 -5.95 9.63
N PRO A 193 4.00 -6.56 8.61
CA PRO A 193 3.64 -6.32 7.22
C PRO A 193 2.17 -6.69 6.94
N LEU A 194 1.42 -5.76 6.37
CA LEU A 194 0.05 -5.97 5.93
C LEU A 194 0.03 -6.36 4.45
N THR A 195 -0.30 -7.60 4.18
CA THR A 195 -0.45 -8.12 2.82
C THR A 195 -1.74 -8.90 2.67
N ARG A 196 -2.32 -8.85 1.47
CA ARG A 196 -3.48 -9.65 1.08
C ARG A 196 -3.08 -11.03 0.51
N PHE A 197 -1.79 -11.23 0.26
CA PHE A 197 -1.28 -12.43 -0.40
C PHE A 197 -0.79 -13.49 0.56
N LYS A 198 -0.94 -14.76 0.16
CA LYS A 198 -0.47 -15.93 0.87
C LYS A 198 0.65 -16.60 0.08
N LYS A 199 1.66 -17.09 0.77
CA LYS A 199 2.67 -17.95 0.16
C LYS A 199 2.02 -19.30 -0.16
N LEU A 200 2.03 -19.65 -1.45
CA LEU A 200 1.51 -20.90 -1.99
C LEU A 200 2.68 -21.74 -2.47
N ASN A 201 2.56 -23.04 -2.33
CA ASN A 201 3.57 -23.99 -2.85
C ASN A 201 3.23 -24.34 -4.31
N LEU A 202 3.57 -23.42 -5.24
CA LEU A 202 3.35 -23.57 -6.67
C LEU A 202 4.68 -23.70 -7.42
N GLU A 203 4.71 -24.55 -8.45
CA GLU A 203 5.86 -24.65 -9.34
C GLU A 203 6.05 -23.36 -10.15
N PRO A 204 7.27 -22.84 -10.24
CA PRO A 204 7.55 -21.63 -11.01
C PRO A 204 7.26 -21.82 -12.50
N LYS A 205 6.38 -21.00 -13.07
CA LYS A 205 6.08 -20.95 -14.50
C LYS A 205 6.83 -19.86 -15.24
N TYR A 206 7.20 -18.79 -14.52
CA TYR A 206 7.88 -17.62 -15.06
C TYR A 206 9.24 -17.43 -14.41
N ASP A 207 10.23 -17.09 -15.22
CA ASP A 207 11.56 -16.75 -14.69
C ASP A 207 11.56 -15.33 -14.13
N VAL A 208 10.91 -14.39 -14.83
CA VAL A 208 10.77 -13.00 -14.43
C VAL A 208 9.30 -12.58 -14.44
N PHE A 209 8.84 -11.94 -13.39
CA PHE A 209 7.58 -11.22 -13.36
C PHE A 209 7.83 -9.72 -13.20
N ALA A 210 7.64 -8.96 -14.27
CA ALA A 210 7.68 -7.51 -14.25
C ALA A 210 6.32 -6.94 -13.84
N LEU A 211 6.23 -6.41 -12.62
CA LEU A 211 5.02 -5.82 -12.06
C LEU A 211 5.15 -4.31 -11.96
N LEU A 212 4.47 -3.59 -12.86
CA LEU A 212 4.50 -2.15 -12.90
C LEU A 212 3.41 -1.55 -12.00
N SER A 213 3.77 -0.44 -11.41
CA SER A 213 2.88 0.41 -10.62
C SER A 213 3.36 1.84 -10.63
N GLY A 214 2.55 2.74 -10.07
CA GLY A 214 2.91 4.14 -9.92
C GLY A 214 2.19 5.05 -10.92
N PRO A 215 2.41 6.36 -10.77
CA PRO A 215 1.69 7.37 -11.55
C PRO A 215 2.29 7.58 -12.94
N GLU A 216 1.45 8.08 -13.85
CA GLU A 216 1.90 8.59 -15.14
C GLU A 216 2.67 9.92 -14.99
N PRO A 217 3.65 10.18 -15.85
CA PRO A 217 4.12 9.36 -16.99
C PRO A 217 5.23 8.34 -16.61
N GLN A 218 5.62 8.28 -15.33
CA GLN A 218 6.76 7.47 -14.88
C GLN A 218 6.52 5.96 -15.02
N ARG A 219 5.27 5.51 -14.93
CA ARG A 219 4.89 4.13 -15.19
C ARG A 219 5.13 3.77 -16.67
N THR A 220 4.64 4.60 -17.60
CA THR A 220 4.82 4.40 -19.04
C THR A 220 6.30 4.44 -19.44
N PHE A 221 7.11 5.32 -18.86
CA PHE A 221 8.56 5.34 -19.14
C PHE A 221 9.25 4.05 -18.72
N LEU A 222 8.87 3.51 -17.54
CA LEU A 222 9.40 2.22 -17.11
C LEU A 222 8.89 1.07 -17.99
N GLU A 223 7.62 1.07 -18.40
CA GLU A 223 7.06 0.08 -19.32
C GLU A 223 7.88 -0.03 -20.61
N ILE A 224 8.10 1.11 -21.29
CA ILE A 224 8.88 1.16 -22.53
C ILE A 224 10.30 0.63 -22.30
N LYS A 225 10.96 1.07 -21.22
CA LYS A 225 12.33 0.63 -20.90
C LYS A 225 12.40 -0.86 -20.66
N LEU A 226 11.51 -1.41 -19.82
CA LEU A 226 11.55 -2.82 -19.46
C LEU A 226 11.17 -3.74 -20.63
N LEU A 227 10.18 -3.40 -21.42
CA LEU A 227 9.83 -4.21 -22.59
C LEU A 227 11.01 -4.33 -23.54
N LYS A 228 11.73 -3.22 -23.81
CA LYS A 228 12.92 -3.24 -24.65
C LYS A 228 14.04 -4.12 -24.09
N GLU A 229 14.32 -4.03 -22.79
CA GLU A 229 15.37 -4.85 -22.15
C GLU A 229 14.99 -6.33 -22.10
N LEU A 230 13.71 -6.62 -21.78
CA LEU A 230 13.20 -8.00 -21.66
C LEU A 230 13.10 -8.74 -23.00
N GLU A 231 13.08 -8.05 -24.14
CA GLU A 231 13.14 -8.70 -25.46
C GLU A 231 14.39 -9.57 -25.63
N ASN A 232 15.48 -9.23 -24.96
CA ASN A 232 16.76 -9.95 -24.99
C ASN A 232 16.91 -11.01 -23.87
N TYR A 233 15.89 -11.21 -23.05
CA TYR A 233 15.94 -12.18 -21.97
C TYR A 233 15.60 -13.59 -22.45
N ASN A 234 16.43 -14.59 -22.12
CA ASN A 234 16.24 -15.98 -22.53
C ASN A 234 15.43 -16.80 -21.51
N GLY A 235 14.26 -16.32 -21.12
CA GLY A 235 13.40 -17.02 -20.17
C GLY A 235 11.95 -16.59 -20.32
N LYS A 236 11.04 -17.26 -19.64
CA LYS A 236 9.61 -16.91 -19.66
C LYS A 236 9.35 -15.68 -18.79
N VAL A 237 8.75 -14.66 -19.39
CA VAL A 237 8.45 -13.40 -18.75
C VAL A 237 6.94 -13.20 -18.64
N LEU A 238 6.47 -12.85 -17.43
CA LEU A 238 5.16 -12.28 -17.19
C LEU A 238 5.31 -10.77 -16.99
N PHE A 239 4.48 -9.98 -17.66
CA PHE A 239 4.52 -8.54 -17.60
C PHE A 239 3.13 -7.97 -17.27
N VAL A 240 3.00 -7.23 -16.17
CA VAL A 240 1.74 -6.57 -15.81
C VAL A 240 1.96 -5.07 -15.82
N LYS A 241 1.22 -4.37 -16.71
CA LYS A 241 1.35 -2.92 -16.94
C LYS A 241 0.85 -2.08 -15.77
N GLY A 242 -0.06 -2.63 -14.93
CA GLY A 242 -0.68 -1.89 -13.83
C GLY A 242 -1.65 -0.81 -14.30
N GLN A 243 -2.28 -0.99 -15.47
CA GLN A 243 -3.30 -0.11 -16.04
C GLN A 243 -4.68 -0.70 -15.76
N ILE A 244 -5.41 -0.12 -14.82
CA ILE A 244 -6.78 -0.58 -14.52
C ILE A 244 -7.71 -0.05 -15.61
N GLU A 245 -8.23 -0.97 -16.40
CA GLU A 245 -9.20 -0.74 -17.46
C GLU A 245 -10.50 -1.53 -17.15
N ASN A 246 -11.55 -1.31 -17.96
CA ASN A 246 -12.81 -2.02 -17.80
C ASN A 246 -12.66 -3.52 -18.10
N GLU A 247 -11.82 -3.85 -19.09
CA GLU A 247 -11.58 -5.22 -19.55
C GLU A 247 -10.11 -5.58 -19.41
N GLN A 248 -9.85 -6.83 -19.00
CA GLN A 248 -8.51 -7.38 -18.99
C GLN A 248 -8.08 -7.74 -20.42
N LYS A 249 -6.89 -7.29 -20.81
CA LYS A 249 -6.28 -7.57 -22.10
C LYS A 249 -5.00 -8.36 -21.90
N ILE A 250 -4.84 -9.40 -22.73
CA ILE A 250 -3.67 -10.26 -22.70
C ILE A 250 -3.04 -10.23 -24.09
N GLU A 251 -1.76 -9.95 -24.14
CA GLU A 251 -0.94 -9.95 -25.34
C GLU A 251 0.26 -10.87 -25.14
N VAL A 252 0.60 -11.68 -26.14
CA VAL A 252 1.81 -12.52 -26.09
C VAL A 252 2.76 -12.05 -27.19
N LYS A 253 3.97 -11.66 -26.77
CA LYS A 253 5.07 -11.28 -27.64
C LYS A 253 6.25 -12.22 -27.37
N ASN A 254 6.46 -13.18 -28.26
CA ASN A 254 7.50 -14.21 -28.11
C ASN A 254 7.38 -14.92 -26.74
N HIS A 255 8.37 -14.72 -25.86
CA HIS A 255 8.46 -15.30 -24.53
C HIS A 255 7.84 -14.41 -23.42
N ILE A 256 7.25 -13.26 -23.79
CA ILE A 256 6.65 -12.28 -22.85
C ILE A 256 5.14 -12.35 -22.94
N THR A 257 4.47 -12.71 -21.83
CA THR A 257 3.02 -12.59 -21.68
C THR A 257 2.68 -11.30 -20.97
N ILE A 258 1.90 -10.44 -21.59
CA ILE A 258 1.62 -9.07 -21.14
C ILE A 258 0.16 -8.93 -20.74
N TYR A 259 -0.10 -8.47 -19.54
CA TYR A 259 -1.42 -8.09 -19.03
C TYR A 259 -1.49 -6.58 -18.81
N ASN A 260 -2.62 -5.95 -19.13
CA ASN A 260 -2.84 -4.56 -18.74
C ASN A 260 -2.99 -4.43 -17.22
N PHE A 261 -3.75 -5.33 -16.57
CA PHE A 261 -3.86 -5.48 -15.11
C PHE A 261 -4.19 -6.91 -14.73
N MET A 262 -4.04 -7.22 -13.46
CA MET A 262 -4.49 -8.47 -12.84
C MET A 262 -5.30 -8.17 -11.57
N THR A 263 -6.27 -9.04 -11.28
CA THR A 263 -7.00 -9.05 -10.00
C THR A 263 -6.08 -9.48 -8.85
N SER A 264 -6.51 -9.27 -7.59
CA SER A 264 -5.74 -9.71 -6.41
C SER A 264 -5.43 -11.20 -6.46
N LYS A 265 -6.40 -12.02 -6.84
CA LYS A 265 -6.24 -13.48 -6.92
C LYS A 265 -5.27 -13.91 -8.01
N GLU A 266 -5.34 -13.29 -9.19
CA GLU A 266 -4.40 -13.55 -10.29
C GLU A 266 -2.98 -13.11 -9.91
N LEU A 267 -2.82 -11.94 -9.26
CA LEU A 267 -1.52 -11.47 -8.78
C LEU A 267 -0.93 -12.40 -7.73
N GLU A 268 -1.74 -12.93 -6.81
CA GLU A 268 -1.28 -13.90 -5.81
C GLU A 268 -0.68 -15.14 -6.48
N ILE A 269 -1.39 -15.71 -7.46
CA ILE A 269 -0.93 -16.88 -8.20
C ILE A 269 0.33 -16.53 -9.00
N ALA A 270 0.31 -15.43 -9.76
CA ALA A 270 1.43 -14.99 -10.60
C ALA A 270 2.70 -14.73 -9.80
N LEU A 271 2.59 -14.07 -8.64
CA LEU A 271 3.72 -13.86 -7.73
C LEU A 271 4.28 -15.18 -7.21
N ASN A 272 3.42 -16.14 -6.82
CA ASN A 272 3.86 -17.44 -6.36
C ASN A 272 4.49 -18.30 -7.47
N GLU A 273 3.98 -18.24 -8.69
CA GLU A 273 4.50 -18.95 -9.87
C GLU A 273 5.72 -18.29 -10.53
N SER A 274 6.28 -17.24 -9.96
CA SER A 274 7.43 -16.53 -10.52
C SER A 274 8.69 -16.72 -9.67
N LYS A 275 9.85 -16.92 -10.33
CA LYS A 275 11.14 -17.08 -9.64
C LYS A 275 11.65 -15.75 -9.08
N MET A 276 11.50 -14.65 -9.84
CA MET A 276 11.95 -13.33 -9.45
C MET A 276 10.97 -12.24 -9.89
N ILE A 277 10.94 -11.16 -9.12
CA ILE A 277 10.03 -10.03 -9.35
C ILE A 277 10.84 -8.78 -9.71
N LEU A 278 10.46 -8.12 -10.80
CA LEU A 278 11.02 -6.84 -11.22
C LEU A 278 9.96 -5.75 -11.01
N SER A 279 10.21 -4.80 -10.11
CA SER A 279 9.17 -3.83 -9.76
C SER A 279 9.71 -2.52 -9.21
N ARG A 280 8.81 -1.58 -8.94
CA ARG A 280 9.07 -0.40 -8.10
C ARG A 280 9.25 -0.83 -6.64
N SER A 281 10.02 -0.05 -5.87
CA SER A 281 10.22 -0.24 -4.43
C SER A 281 9.15 0.46 -3.58
N GLY A 282 7.88 0.33 -3.96
CA GLY A 282 6.77 0.83 -3.15
C GLY A 282 6.59 0.00 -1.88
N TYR A 283 6.29 0.64 -0.75
CA TYR A 283 6.26 -0.05 0.54
C TYR A 283 5.27 -1.23 0.59
N THR A 284 4.10 -1.09 -0.03
CA THR A 284 3.14 -2.20 -0.12
C THR A 284 3.70 -3.38 -0.89
N THR A 285 4.40 -3.13 -2.02
CA THR A 285 5.08 -4.19 -2.78
C THR A 285 6.16 -4.87 -1.94
N ILE A 286 6.92 -4.10 -1.16
CA ILE A 286 7.94 -4.64 -0.24
C ILE A 286 7.30 -5.58 0.78
N MET A 287 6.18 -5.17 1.41
CA MET A 287 5.44 -6.03 2.36
C MET A 287 4.93 -7.32 1.70
N ASP A 288 4.37 -7.21 0.49
CA ASP A 288 3.88 -8.36 -0.27
C ASP A 288 5.01 -9.35 -0.58
N LEU A 289 6.14 -8.85 -1.09
CA LEU A 289 7.29 -9.68 -1.45
C LEU A 289 7.99 -10.27 -0.23
N ALA A 290 8.06 -9.55 0.89
CA ALA A 290 8.60 -10.05 2.15
C ALA A 290 7.76 -11.22 2.66
N LYS A 291 6.42 -11.11 2.64
CA LYS A 291 5.51 -12.19 3.05
C LYS A 291 5.62 -13.42 2.16
N LEU A 292 5.83 -13.22 0.87
CA LEU A 292 5.96 -14.29 -0.13
C LEU A 292 7.40 -14.85 -0.22
N GLU A 293 8.36 -14.28 0.49
CA GLU A 293 9.80 -14.62 0.44
C GLU A 293 10.36 -14.58 -0.98
N LYS A 294 9.95 -13.59 -1.76
CA LYS A 294 10.35 -13.50 -3.17
C LYS A 294 11.69 -12.79 -3.35
N LYS A 295 12.49 -13.29 -4.27
CA LYS A 295 13.61 -12.54 -4.82
C LYS A 295 13.07 -11.44 -5.72
N ALA A 296 13.66 -10.25 -5.63
CA ALA A 296 13.22 -9.12 -6.41
C ALA A 296 14.41 -8.24 -6.86
N PHE A 297 14.17 -7.46 -7.90
CA PHE A 297 15.04 -6.37 -8.34
C PHE A 297 14.22 -5.08 -8.35
N PHE A 298 14.70 -4.03 -7.68
CA PHE A 298 13.94 -2.79 -7.55
C PHE A 298 14.45 -1.68 -8.45
N ILE A 299 13.51 -1.01 -9.11
CA ILE A 299 13.74 0.19 -9.91
C ILE A 299 12.87 1.31 -9.34
N PRO A 300 13.34 2.11 -8.38
CA PRO A 300 12.56 3.18 -7.77
C PRO A 300 12.09 4.22 -8.79
N THR A 301 10.95 4.84 -8.54
CA THR A 301 10.47 5.96 -9.35
C THR A 301 11.40 7.16 -9.17
N PRO A 302 11.95 7.74 -10.24
CA PRO A 302 12.85 8.88 -10.15
C PRO A 302 12.21 10.06 -9.38
N GLY A 303 12.93 10.55 -8.35
CA GLY A 303 12.49 11.67 -7.53
C GLY A 303 11.44 11.34 -6.47
N GLN A 304 11.08 10.07 -6.29
CA GLN A 304 10.25 9.64 -5.17
C GLN A 304 11.13 9.20 -3.99
N PHE A 305 11.35 10.10 -3.05
CA PHE A 305 12.29 9.93 -1.94
C PHE A 305 12.06 8.66 -1.11
N GLU A 306 10.80 8.28 -0.87
CA GLU A 306 10.46 7.05 -0.17
C GLU A 306 10.99 5.81 -0.89
N GLN A 307 10.66 5.66 -2.18
CA GLN A 307 11.10 4.50 -2.97
C GLN A 307 12.62 4.45 -3.12
N GLU A 308 13.25 5.59 -3.35
CA GLU A 308 14.72 5.67 -3.44
C GLU A 308 15.38 5.30 -2.10
N TYR A 309 14.81 5.73 -0.98
CA TYR A 309 15.28 5.36 0.35
C TYR A 309 15.14 3.87 0.63
N LEU A 310 13.94 3.31 0.40
CA LEU A 310 13.65 1.90 0.65
C LEU A 310 14.51 0.97 -0.22
N ALA A 311 14.67 1.30 -1.51
CA ALA A 311 15.54 0.54 -2.39
C ALA A 311 17.00 0.55 -1.92
N LYS A 312 17.53 1.73 -1.55
CA LYS A 312 18.90 1.87 -1.02
C LYS A 312 19.10 1.14 0.30
N LYS A 313 18.10 1.20 1.21
CA LYS A 313 18.15 0.47 2.49
C LYS A 313 18.29 -1.02 2.23
N LEU A 314 17.39 -1.62 1.48
CA LEU A 314 17.38 -3.06 1.20
C LEU A 314 18.62 -3.51 0.40
N HIS A 315 19.14 -2.66 -0.47
CA HIS A 315 20.39 -2.92 -1.18
C HIS A 315 21.60 -2.93 -0.22
N LYS A 316 21.69 -1.92 0.66
CA LYS A 316 22.76 -1.83 1.67
C LYS A 316 22.75 -2.99 2.65
N GLU A 317 21.59 -3.51 2.98
CA GLU A 317 21.37 -4.67 3.84
C GLU A 317 21.59 -6.02 3.10
N ASN A 318 21.97 -5.97 1.83
CA ASN A 318 22.19 -7.13 0.96
C ASN A 318 20.94 -8.03 0.82
N VAL A 319 19.74 -7.42 0.89
CA VAL A 319 18.46 -8.12 0.74
C VAL A 319 17.99 -8.12 -0.71
N ILE A 320 17.92 -6.93 -1.34
CA ILE A 320 17.38 -6.76 -2.70
C ILE A 320 18.27 -5.81 -3.49
N PRO A 321 18.75 -6.20 -4.70
CA PRO A 321 19.47 -5.30 -5.59
C PRO A 321 18.54 -4.22 -6.18
N CYS A 322 19.12 -3.05 -6.49
CA CYS A 322 18.39 -1.98 -7.14
C CYS A 322 19.29 -1.14 -8.05
N CYS A 323 18.68 -0.45 -9.02
CA CYS A 323 19.35 0.58 -9.81
C CYS A 323 18.39 1.73 -10.13
N LYS A 324 18.93 2.82 -10.69
CA LYS A 324 18.09 3.89 -11.24
C LYS A 324 17.42 3.40 -12.54
N GLN A 325 16.25 3.98 -12.86
CA GLN A 325 15.46 3.59 -14.02
C GLN A 325 16.25 3.63 -15.33
N ASP A 326 17.03 4.69 -15.55
CA ASP A 326 17.77 4.86 -16.82
C ASP A 326 18.97 3.91 -16.93
N ASP A 327 19.51 3.48 -15.80
CA ASP A 327 20.70 2.61 -15.73
C ASP A 327 20.35 1.12 -15.86
N PHE A 328 19.07 0.75 -15.74
CA PHE A 328 18.66 -0.66 -15.80
C PHE A 328 19.05 -1.34 -17.11
N LYS A 329 19.67 -2.49 -16.98
CA LYS A 329 20.00 -3.44 -18.05
C LYS A 329 19.58 -4.84 -17.61
N ILE A 330 19.17 -5.67 -18.57
CA ILE A 330 18.67 -7.01 -18.28
C ILE A 330 19.71 -7.89 -17.58
N GLU A 331 20.99 -7.74 -17.90
CA GLU A 331 22.10 -8.47 -17.30
C GLU A 331 22.25 -8.22 -15.80
N MET A 332 21.72 -7.09 -15.31
CA MET A 332 21.73 -6.77 -13.87
C MET A 332 20.89 -7.77 -13.04
N LEU A 333 19.97 -8.51 -13.65
CA LEU A 333 19.21 -9.54 -12.96
C LEU A 333 20.11 -10.69 -12.47
N GLU A 334 21.29 -10.90 -13.06
CA GLU A 334 22.26 -11.89 -12.60
C GLU A 334 22.80 -11.58 -11.19
N THR A 335 22.79 -10.31 -10.77
CA THR A 335 23.24 -9.92 -9.44
C THR A 335 22.32 -10.43 -8.33
N LEU A 336 21.09 -10.87 -8.64
CA LEU A 336 20.16 -11.44 -7.67
C LEU A 336 20.71 -12.64 -6.89
N LYS A 337 21.68 -13.36 -7.46
CA LYS A 337 22.37 -14.48 -6.80
C LYS A 337 23.19 -14.05 -5.58
N ASP A 338 23.65 -12.79 -5.59
CA ASP A 338 24.53 -12.22 -4.57
C ASP A 338 23.73 -11.60 -3.39
N PHE A 339 22.40 -11.54 -3.50
CA PHE A 339 21.50 -10.99 -2.50
C PHE A 339 20.67 -12.07 -1.82
N SER A 340 20.42 -11.90 -0.51
CA SER A 340 19.73 -12.92 0.31
C SER A 340 18.27 -13.12 -0.08
N GLY A 341 17.61 -12.11 -0.65
CA GLY A 341 16.15 -12.04 -0.77
C GLY A 341 15.47 -11.78 0.58
N PHE A 342 14.16 -11.60 0.56
CA PHE A 342 13.40 -11.51 1.78
C PHE A 342 13.36 -12.86 2.50
N LYS A 343 13.51 -12.82 3.83
CA LYS A 343 13.28 -13.96 4.71
C LYS A 343 11.98 -13.73 5.46
N ASN A 344 11.16 -14.76 5.58
CA ASN A 344 9.94 -14.66 6.36
C ASN A 344 10.32 -14.63 7.84
N GLU A 345 10.02 -13.53 8.49
CA GLU A 345 9.83 -13.54 9.92
C GLU A 345 8.35 -13.84 10.15
N GLU A 346 8.06 -14.96 10.83
CA GLU A 346 6.70 -15.32 11.18
C GLU A 346 6.08 -14.21 12.03
N TYR A 347 5.38 -13.31 11.37
CA TYR A 347 4.58 -12.30 12.04
C TYR A 347 3.11 -12.49 11.66
N GLN A 348 2.31 -12.79 12.66
CA GLN A 348 0.87 -12.80 12.53
C GLN A 348 0.29 -11.64 13.33
N VAL A 349 -0.44 -10.78 12.63
CA VAL A 349 -1.22 -9.72 13.29
C VAL A 349 -2.26 -10.38 14.18
N ASN A 350 -2.23 -10.10 15.49
CA ASN A 350 -3.28 -10.54 16.39
C ASN A 350 -4.47 -9.55 16.31
N TYR A 351 -5.30 -9.73 15.32
CA TYR A 351 -6.47 -8.88 15.10
C TYR A 351 -7.48 -8.92 16.25
N GLY A 352 -7.63 -10.05 16.95
CA GLY A 352 -8.50 -10.15 18.13
C GLY A 352 -8.09 -9.17 19.23
N LYS A 353 -6.78 -9.06 19.51
CA LYS A 353 -6.24 -8.10 20.46
C LYS A 353 -6.27 -6.66 19.94
N LEU A 354 -6.22 -6.49 18.61
CA LEU A 354 -6.21 -5.18 17.99
C LEU A 354 -7.60 -4.51 18.00
N PHE A 355 -8.67 -5.32 17.92
CA PHE A 355 -10.06 -4.86 17.86
C PHE A 355 -10.78 -4.94 19.22
N SER A 356 -10.11 -5.43 20.27
CA SER A 356 -10.63 -5.42 21.65
C SER A 356 -10.44 -4.04 22.31
#